data_afa062dcfff34cff20d4dc51ef31a76a
#
_entry.id   afa062dcfff34cff20d4dc51ef31a76a
#
_cell.length_a   1.000
_cell.length_b   1.000
_cell.length_c   1.000
_cell.angle_alpha   90.00
_cell.angle_beta   90.00
_cell.angle_gamma   90.00
#
_symmetry.space_group_name_H-M   'P 1'
#
loop_
_entity.id
_entity.type
_entity.pdbx_description
1 polymer ?
#
loop_
_entity_poly.entity_id
_entity_poly.type
_entity_poly.pdbx_seq_one_letter_code
_entity_poly.pdbx_strand_id
1 'polypeptide(L)'
;MLPKIEKILYCTDMSKNSEYACQYAFLLAHSTGADIYVLYVAEKPSADAMVTLETYIKDFGGHEKFLKDRLAQTKQRLTERMHNYLDSLPEEERRGAKHVKSINVCEAHPVDEILEQSKKLDVDLIVMGTHRKGVAYTFLGSVSKRVMSNSRIPVLVVPLPQK
;
A
#
# COMPACT_ATOMS: atom_id res chain seq x y z
N MET A 1 -27.58 -13.25 -7.51
CA MET A 1 -26.87 -13.11 -6.22
C MET A 1 -25.94 -11.91 -6.32
N LEU A 2 -25.93 -11.04 -5.35
CA LEU A 2 -24.99 -9.91 -5.33
C LEU A 2 -23.60 -10.40 -4.89
N PRO A 3 -22.51 -9.84 -5.46
CA PRO A 3 -21.17 -10.13 -4.99
C PRO A 3 -21.00 -9.69 -3.54
N LYS A 4 -20.19 -10.44 -2.79
CA LYS A 4 -19.85 -10.10 -1.41
C LYS A 4 -18.44 -9.53 -1.36
N ILE A 5 -18.20 -8.59 -0.46
CA ILE A 5 -16.88 -8.08 -0.14
C ILE A 5 -16.52 -8.63 1.23
N GLU A 6 -15.65 -9.63 1.25
CA GLU A 6 -15.17 -10.29 2.48
C GLU A 6 -13.70 -9.97 2.76
N LYS A 7 -12.93 -9.61 1.71
CA LYS A 7 -11.52 -9.28 1.82
C LYS A 7 -11.19 -8.04 0.97
N ILE A 8 -10.53 -7.08 1.59
CA ILE A 8 -10.10 -5.83 0.95
C ILE A 8 -8.57 -5.75 1.00
N LEU A 9 -7.93 -5.52 -0.14
CA LEU A 9 -6.52 -5.15 -0.21
C LEU A 9 -6.42 -3.63 -0.24
N TYR A 10 -5.94 -3.01 0.84
CA TYR A 10 -5.66 -1.59 0.89
C TYR A 10 -4.19 -1.34 0.58
N CYS A 11 -3.92 -0.66 -0.54
CA CYS A 11 -2.58 -0.32 -0.99
C CYS A 11 -2.24 1.11 -0.60
N THR A 12 -1.14 1.29 0.11
CA THR A 12 -0.70 2.59 0.61
C THR A 12 0.74 2.90 0.21
N ASP A 13 1.03 4.18 -0.04
CA ASP A 13 2.37 4.74 -0.11
C ASP A 13 2.66 5.66 1.08
N MET A 14 1.80 5.63 2.10
CA MET A 14 1.85 6.46 3.30
C MET A 14 1.72 7.97 3.02
N SER A 15 1.24 8.37 1.85
CA SER A 15 0.89 9.76 1.54
C SER A 15 -0.46 10.13 2.15
N LYS A 16 -0.73 11.44 2.27
CA LYS A 16 -2.05 11.94 2.72
C LYS A 16 -3.19 11.45 1.84
N ASN A 17 -2.93 11.27 0.53
CA ASN A 17 -3.91 10.75 -0.40
C ASN A 17 -4.25 9.28 -0.08
N SER A 18 -3.24 8.44 0.15
CA SER A 18 -3.49 7.06 0.55
C SER A 18 -4.09 6.94 1.94
N GLU A 19 -3.75 7.81 2.88
CA GLU A 19 -4.42 7.87 4.19
C GLU A 19 -5.93 8.19 4.06
N TYR A 20 -6.30 9.09 3.16
CA TYR A 20 -7.71 9.35 2.85
C TYR A 20 -8.40 8.13 2.22
N ALA A 21 -7.72 7.41 1.33
CA ALA A 21 -8.24 6.15 0.77
C ALA A 21 -8.44 5.08 1.86
N CYS A 22 -7.63 5.08 2.91
CA CYS A 22 -7.79 4.19 4.06
C CYS A 22 -9.15 4.33 4.74
N GLN A 23 -9.68 5.56 4.84
CA GLN A 23 -11.00 5.82 5.43
C GLN A 23 -12.12 5.12 4.64
N TYR A 24 -12.00 5.05 3.31
CA TYR A 24 -12.94 4.29 2.48
C TYR A 24 -12.82 2.78 2.68
N ALA A 25 -11.60 2.27 2.83
CA ALA A 25 -11.40 0.87 3.19
C ALA A 25 -12.04 0.54 4.55
N PHE A 26 -11.89 1.41 5.54
CA PHE A 26 -12.52 1.26 6.85
C PHE A 26 -14.05 1.33 6.80
N LEU A 27 -14.60 2.28 6.06
CA LEU A 27 -16.04 2.41 5.87
C LEU A 27 -16.64 1.13 5.26
N LEU A 28 -16.00 0.63 4.21
CA LEU A 28 -16.45 -0.59 3.54
C LEU A 28 -16.31 -1.81 4.43
N ALA A 29 -15.18 -1.97 5.11
CA ALA A 29 -14.97 -3.08 6.03
C ALA A 29 -15.98 -3.07 7.19
N HIS A 30 -16.24 -1.90 7.77
CA HIS A 30 -17.24 -1.76 8.81
C HIS A 30 -18.65 -2.12 8.32
N SER A 31 -19.00 -1.75 7.09
CA SER A 31 -20.33 -1.99 6.52
C SER A 31 -20.54 -3.43 6.05
N THR A 32 -19.49 -4.10 5.60
CA THR A 32 -19.56 -5.45 5.01
C THR A 32 -19.09 -6.55 5.96
N GLY A 33 -18.32 -6.20 7.01
CA GLY A 33 -17.61 -7.15 7.85
C GLY A 33 -16.31 -7.67 7.22
N ALA A 34 -15.83 -7.06 6.13
CA ALA A 34 -14.66 -7.51 5.40
C ALA A 34 -13.36 -7.34 6.21
N ASP A 35 -12.44 -8.26 6.01
CA ASP A 35 -11.07 -8.15 6.51
C ASP A 35 -10.22 -7.25 5.60
N ILE A 36 -9.36 -6.43 6.20
CA ILE A 36 -8.44 -5.54 5.48
C ILE A 36 -7.02 -6.07 5.56
N TYR A 37 -6.39 -6.21 4.41
CA TYR A 37 -4.98 -6.50 4.24
C TYR A 37 -4.28 -5.24 3.75
N VAL A 38 -3.37 -4.69 4.54
CA VAL A 38 -2.61 -3.49 4.18
C VAL A 38 -1.34 -3.89 3.45
N LEU A 39 -1.10 -3.30 2.30
CA LEU A 39 0.09 -3.52 1.49
C LEU A 39 0.81 -2.20 1.21
N TYR A 40 2.07 -2.13 1.59
CA TYR A 40 3.01 -1.11 1.15
C TYR A 40 4.10 -1.75 0.29
N VAL A 41 4.25 -1.25 -0.93
CA VAL A 41 5.31 -1.69 -1.84
C VAL A 41 6.33 -0.58 -1.97
N ALA A 42 7.52 -0.78 -1.41
CA ALA A 42 8.67 0.08 -1.67
C ALA A 42 9.24 -0.23 -3.05
N GLU A 43 9.44 0.79 -3.88
CA GLU A 43 10.06 0.59 -5.18
C GLU A 43 11.52 0.13 -5.01
N LYS A 44 11.91 -0.86 -5.80
CA LYS A 44 13.31 -1.26 -5.89
C LYS A 44 14.15 -0.08 -6.41
N PRO A 45 15.34 0.16 -5.85
CA PRO A 45 16.26 1.14 -6.42
C PRO A 45 16.52 0.85 -7.89
N SER A 46 16.72 1.91 -8.69
CA SER A 46 17.12 1.76 -10.10
C SER A 46 18.47 1.02 -10.20
N ALA A 47 18.76 0.43 -11.36
CA ALA A 47 20.04 -0.24 -11.59
C ALA A 47 21.23 0.69 -11.35
N ASP A 48 21.13 1.97 -11.75
CA ASP A 48 22.19 2.97 -11.52
C ASP A 48 22.36 3.30 -10.04
N ALA A 49 21.27 3.41 -9.29
CA ALA A 49 21.32 3.61 -7.85
C ALA A 49 21.93 2.40 -7.15
N MET A 50 21.67 1.19 -7.64
CA MET A 50 22.28 -0.05 -7.12
C MET A 50 23.78 -0.08 -7.37
N VAL A 51 24.25 0.26 -8.56
CA VAL A 51 25.70 0.35 -8.89
C VAL A 51 26.39 1.37 -7.98
N THR A 52 25.78 2.53 -7.76
CA THR A 52 26.31 3.55 -6.85
C THR A 52 26.40 3.01 -5.41
N LEU A 53 25.35 2.35 -4.94
CA LEU A 53 25.33 1.72 -3.62
C LEU A 53 26.40 0.62 -3.51
N GLU A 54 26.55 -0.23 -4.52
CA GLU A 54 27.58 -1.29 -4.56
C GLU A 54 29.01 -0.74 -4.41
N THR A 55 29.29 0.42 -5.01
CA THR A 55 30.58 1.08 -4.92
C THR A 55 30.89 1.55 -3.49
N TYR A 56 29.87 2.02 -2.76
CA TYR A 56 30.01 2.45 -1.36
C TYR A 56 30.00 1.30 -0.36
N ILE A 57 29.40 0.16 -0.69
CA ILE A 57 29.14 -0.96 0.23
C ILE A 57 30.27 -2.00 0.25
N LYS A 58 31.17 -1.97 -0.72
CA LYS A 58 32.33 -2.90 -0.76
C LYS A 58 33.17 -2.93 0.53
N ASP A 59 33.07 -1.87 1.32
CA ASP A 59 33.80 -1.73 2.58
C ASP A 59 33.03 -2.23 3.83
N PHE A 60 31.75 -2.60 3.73
CA PHE A 60 30.86 -2.88 4.87
C PHE A 60 30.31 -4.31 4.97
N GLY A 61 31.04 -5.30 4.52
CA GLY A 61 30.72 -6.71 4.84
C GLY A 61 29.70 -7.40 3.96
N GLY A 62 29.46 -6.88 2.75
CA GLY A 62 28.69 -7.59 1.72
C GLY A 62 27.36 -6.95 1.37
N HIS A 63 27.15 -6.84 0.08
CA HIS A 63 25.97 -6.25 -0.57
C HIS A 63 24.65 -6.88 -0.10
N GLU A 64 24.60 -8.20 0.00
CA GLU A 64 23.39 -8.95 0.31
C GLU A 64 22.91 -8.70 1.76
N LYS A 65 23.84 -8.67 2.71
CA LYS A 65 23.52 -8.37 4.11
C LYS A 65 23.00 -6.95 4.29
N PHE A 66 23.61 -5.98 3.63
CA PHE A 66 23.19 -4.58 3.67
C PHE A 66 21.77 -4.40 3.14
N LEU A 67 21.43 -5.04 2.01
CA LEU A 67 20.08 -4.95 1.42
C LEU A 67 19.03 -5.59 2.33
N LYS A 68 19.33 -6.73 2.95
CA LYS A 68 18.45 -7.38 3.93
C LYS A 68 18.20 -6.51 5.15
N ASP A 69 19.27 -5.93 5.72
CA ASP A 69 19.17 -5.05 6.89
C ASP A 69 18.38 -3.77 6.56
N ARG A 70 18.61 -3.19 5.40
CA ARG A 70 17.84 -2.02 4.90
C ARG A 70 16.37 -2.33 4.74
N LEU A 71 16.03 -3.46 4.15
CA LEU A 71 14.64 -3.88 3.98
C LEU A 71 13.96 -4.15 5.33
N ALA A 72 14.65 -4.82 6.25
CA ALA A 72 14.13 -5.09 7.58
C ALA A 72 13.85 -3.79 8.35
N GLN A 73 14.77 -2.82 8.32
CA GLN A 73 14.59 -1.50 8.95
C GLN A 73 13.45 -0.72 8.30
N THR A 74 13.33 -0.77 6.97
CA THR A 74 12.23 -0.12 6.25
C THR A 74 10.89 -0.73 6.63
N LYS A 75 10.79 -2.05 6.66
CA LYS A 75 9.61 -2.77 7.10
C LYS A 75 9.19 -2.38 8.51
N GLN A 76 10.12 -2.40 9.45
CA GLN A 76 9.86 -2.03 10.84
C GLN A 76 9.33 -0.61 10.94
N ARG A 77 10.02 0.36 10.36
CA ARG A 77 9.63 1.78 10.39
C ARG A 77 8.25 2.04 9.80
N LEU A 78 7.94 1.41 8.66
CA LEU A 78 6.65 1.59 8.00
C LEU A 78 5.53 0.87 8.75
N THR A 79 5.80 -0.30 9.32
CA THR A 79 4.86 -1.01 10.17
C THR A 79 4.53 -0.19 11.44
N GLU A 80 5.54 0.34 12.12
CA GLU A 80 5.37 1.23 13.27
C GLU A 80 4.58 2.50 12.90
N ARG A 81 4.89 3.11 11.75
CA ARG A 81 4.17 4.27 11.26
C ARG A 81 2.69 3.95 11.00
N MET A 82 2.39 2.81 10.44
CA MET A 82 1.01 2.37 10.22
C MET A 82 0.29 2.12 11.55
N HIS A 83 0.92 1.46 12.50
CA HIS A 83 0.35 1.28 13.84
C HIS A 83 0.07 2.62 14.52
N ASN A 84 1.03 3.53 14.51
CA ASN A 84 0.86 4.87 15.08
C ASN A 84 -0.29 5.64 14.40
N TYR A 85 -0.43 5.51 13.09
CA TYR A 85 -1.57 6.09 12.37
C TYR A 85 -2.89 5.49 12.83
N LEU A 86 -2.99 4.16 12.91
CA LEU A 86 -4.20 3.48 13.36
C LEU A 86 -4.57 3.86 14.81
N ASP A 87 -3.58 3.98 15.68
CA ASP A 87 -3.77 4.34 17.09
C ASP A 87 -4.18 5.82 17.24
N SER A 88 -3.78 6.69 16.32
CA SER A 88 -4.14 8.12 16.31
C SER A 88 -5.53 8.42 15.77
N LEU A 89 -6.21 7.44 15.18
CA LEU A 89 -7.52 7.62 14.57
C LEU A 89 -8.59 7.99 15.62
N PRO A 90 -9.54 8.87 15.27
CA PRO A 90 -10.73 9.11 16.06
C PRO A 90 -11.49 7.80 16.34
N GLU A 91 -12.22 7.73 17.43
CA GLU A 91 -12.93 6.51 17.84
C GLU A 91 -13.89 5.98 16.77
N GLU A 92 -14.52 6.87 16.03
CA GLU A 92 -15.41 6.53 14.93
C GLU A 92 -14.69 5.75 13.81
N GLU A 93 -13.48 6.19 13.45
CA GLU A 93 -12.66 5.54 12.42
C GLU A 93 -11.99 4.25 12.92
N ARG A 94 -11.72 4.13 14.22
CA ARG A 94 -11.16 2.92 14.84
C ARG A 94 -12.04 1.68 14.65
N ARG A 95 -13.33 1.86 14.47
CA ARG A 95 -14.25 0.74 14.19
C ARG A 95 -13.86 0.02 12.90
N GLY A 96 -13.46 0.77 11.86
CA GLY A 96 -12.94 0.18 10.63
C GLY A 96 -11.54 -0.42 10.80
N ALA A 97 -10.68 0.22 11.59
CA ALA A 97 -9.32 -0.25 11.84
C ALA A 97 -9.26 -1.63 12.52
N LYS A 98 -10.28 -2.03 13.26
CA LYS A 98 -10.40 -3.38 13.85
C LYS A 98 -10.42 -4.50 12.82
N HIS A 99 -10.78 -4.18 11.58
CA HIS A 99 -10.80 -5.14 10.47
C HIS A 99 -9.43 -5.38 9.83
N VAL A 100 -8.39 -4.63 10.23
CA VAL A 100 -7.03 -4.85 9.72
C VAL A 100 -6.48 -6.17 10.25
N LYS A 101 -6.25 -7.11 9.34
CA LYS A 101 -5.72 -8.45 9.63
C LYS A 101 -4.20 -8.52 9.52
N SER A 102 -3.63 -7.82 8.55
CA SER A 102 -2.18 -7.82 8.35
C SER A 102 -1.70 -6.51 7.74
N ILE A 103 -0.45 -6.21 8.02
CA ILE A 103 0.31 -5.12 7.39
C ILE A 103 1.53 -5.76 6.75
N ASN A 104 1.58 -5.73 5.43
CA ASN A 104 2.69 -6.28 4.65
C ASN A 104 3.47 -5.14 3.99
N VAL A 105 4.78 -5.16 4.19
CA VAL A 105 5.73 -4.25 3.56
C VAL A 105 6.72 -5.06 2.75
N CYS A 106 6.85 -4.79 1.46
CA CYS A 106 7.79 -5.48 0.58
C CYS A 106 8.50 -4.50 -0.34
N GLU A 107 9.58 -4.96 -0.95
CA GLU A 107 10.31 -4.22 -1.98
C GLU A 107 10.13 -4.94 -3.32
N ALA A 108 9.42 -4.30 -4.25
CA ALA A 108 9.05 -4.89 -5.53
C ALA A 108 8.67 -3.80 -6.55
N HIS A 109 8.24 -4.22 -7.72
CA HIS A 109 7.54 -3.35 -8.67
C HIS A 109 6.07 -3.20 -8.21
N PRO A 110 5.60 -1.98 -7.88
CA PRO A 110 4.31 -1.80 -7.20
C PRO A 110 3.12 -2.42 -7.93
N VAL A 111 2.99 -2.22 -9.24
CA VAL A 111 1.84 -2.75 -10.01
C VAL A 111 1.80 -4.26 -9.97
N ASP A 112 2.93 -4.92 -10.22
CA ASP A 112 3.01 -6.38 -10.28
C ASP A 112 2.73 -7.00 -8.91
N GLU A 113 3.28 -6.41 -7.86
CA GLU A 113 3.09 -6.89 -6.48
C GLU A 113 1.65 -6.73 -6.02
N ILE A 114 1.01 -5.58 -6.29
CA ILE A 114 -0.41 -5.37 -5.96
C ILE A 114 -1.29 -6.42 -6.64
N LEU A 115 -1.07 -6.66 -7.93
CA LEU A 115 -1.83 -7.64 -8.69
C LEU A 115 -1.57 -9.08 -8.21
N GLU A 116 -0.33 -9.41 -7.85
CA GLU A 116 0.03 -10.73 -7.31
C GLU A 116 -0.59 -10.95 -5.93
N GLN A 117 -0.44 -10.01 -5.01
CA GLN A 117 -1.01 -10.11 -3.67
C GLN A 117 -2.53 -10.15 -3.69
N SER A 118 -3.17 -9.41 -4.59
CA SER A 118 -4.62 -9.45 -4.73
C SER A 118 -5.14 -10.85 -5.10
N LYS A 119 -4.42 -11.56 -5.94
CA LYS A 119 -4.73 -12.95 -6.32
C LYS A 119 -4.39 -13.94 -5.21
N LYS A 120 -3.20 -13.80 -4.61
CA LYS A 120 -2.72 -14.70 -3.55
C LYS A 120 -3.61 -14.69 -2.33
N LEU A 121 -4.10 -13.52 -1.94
CA LEU A 121 -5.01 -13.35 -0.80
C LEU A 121 -6.48 -13.62 -1.18
N ASP A 122 -6.77 -13.74 -2.47
CA ASP A 122 -8.13 -13.90 -2.99
C ASP A 122 -9.05 -12.79 -2.47
N VAL A 123 -8.66 -11.53 -2.73
CA VAL A 123 -9.42 -10.37 -2.27
C VAL A 123 -10.55 -10.02 -3.24
N ASP A 124 -11.60 -9.44 -2.72
CA ASP A 124 -12.80 -9.05 -3.49
C ASP A 124 -12.73 -7.62 -4.00
N LEU A 125 -11.87 -6.81 -3.38
CA LEU A 125 -11.73 -5.39 -3.69
C LEU A 125 -10.30 -4.92 -3.42
N ILE A 126 -9.76 -4.11 -4.32
CA ILE A 126 -8.54 -3.33 -4.11
C ILE A 126 -8.94 -1.88 -3.84
N VAL A 127 -8.41 -1.28 -2.79
CA VAL A 127 -8.60 0.15 -2.46
C VAL A 127 -7.26 0.85 -2.49
N MET A 128 -7.19 1.97 -3.19
CA MET A 128 -5.97 2.77 -3.32
C MET A 128 -6.29 4.24 -3.61
N GLY A 129 -5.34 5.13 -3.33
CA GLY A 129 -5.44 6.54 -3.69
C GLY A 129 -5.00 6.82 -5.13
N THR A 130 -5.25 8.04 -5.58
CA THR A 130 -4.87 8.52 -6.92
C THR A 130 -3.45 9.08 -6.97
N HIS A 131 -2.58 8.75 -6.12
CA HIS A 131 -1.33 9.45 -5.86
C HIS A 131 -0.70 10.17 -7.05
N ARG A 132 -0.43 11.48 -6.89
CA ARG A 132 0.67 12.20 -7.56
C ARG A 132 1.09 13.44 -6.77
N LYS A 133 2.38 13.53 -6.44
CA LYS A 133 2.98 14.76 -5.90
C LYS A 133 2.87 15.88 -6.95
N GLY A 134 2.19 16.97 -6.61
CA GLY A 134 2.37 18.27 -7.28
C GLY A 134 1.66 18.52 -8.60
N VAL A 135 0.66 17.73 -9.01
CA VAL A 135 -0.08 17.96 -10.26
C VAL A 135 -1.59 17.97 -10.01
N ALA A 136 -2.30 18.79 -10.81
CA ALA A 136 -3.73 19.02 -10.74
C ALA A 136 -4.56 17.74 -10.50
N TYR A 137 -5.57 17.89 -9.68
CA TYR A 137 -6.45 16.91 -9.06
C TYR A 137 -7.19 15.91 -9.98
N THR A 138 -6.94 15.93 -11.28
CA THR A 138 -7.73 15.21 -12.28
C THR A 138 -7.05 13.97 -12.87
N PHE A 139 -5.82 13.67 -12.50
CA PHE A 139 -5.09 12.56 -13.13
C PHE A 139 -4.84 11.40 -12.17
N LEU A 140 -5.25 10.21 -12.59
CA LEU A 140 -4.84 8.94 -11.98
C LEU A 140 -3.31 8.83 -12.00
N GLY A 141 -2.72 8.46 -10.85
CA GLY A 141 -1.31 8.13 -10.78
C GLY A 141 -0.96 6.93 -11.66
N SER A 142 0.30 6.81 -12.05
CA SER A 142 0.77 5.73 -12.95
C SER A 142 0.48 4.33 -12.38
N VAL A 143 0.64 4.14 -11.08
CA VAL A 143 0.36 2.85 -10.42
C VAL A 143 -1.14 2.55 -10.43
N SER A 144 -1.99 3.46 -9.97
CA SER A 144 -3.43 3.25 -9.92
C SER A 144 -4.03 3.02 -11.30
N LYS A 145 -3.59 3.78 -12.31
CA LYS A 145 -4.02 3.57 -13.71
C LYS A 145 -3.67 2.17 -14.22
N ARG A 146 -2.44 1.71 -13.98
CA ARG A 146 -1.99 0.40 -14.44
C ARG A 146 -2.61 -0.75 -13.66
N VAL A 147 -2.80 -0.61 -12.36
CA VAL A 147 -3.53 -1.60 -11.55
C VAL A 147 -4.96 -1.72 -12.06
N MET A 148 -5.66 -0.61 -12.24
CA MET A 148 -7.03 -0.61 -12.73
C MET A 148 -7.18 -1.22 -14.12
N SER A 149 -6.21 -0.98 -15.03
CA SER A 149 -6.23 -1.53 -16.39
C SER A 149 -5.93 -3.03 -16.46
N ASN A 150 -5.21 -3.58 -15.48
CA ASN A 150 -4.75 -4.97 -15.49
C ASN A 150 -5.43 -5.87 -14.44
N SER A 151 -6.17 -5.28 -13.51
CA SER A 151 -6.87 -6.04 -12.47
C SER A 151 -8.11 -6.73 -13.02
N ARG A 152 -8.31 -7.98 -12.60
CA ARG A 152 -9.60 -8.68 -12.75
C ARG A 152 -10.50 -8.54 -11.52
N ILE A 153 -9.95 -7.96 -10.45
CA ILE A 153 -10.66 -7.66 -9.21
C ILE A 153 -11.09 -6.21 -9.25
N PRO A 154 -12.28 -5.84 -8.78
CA PRO A 154 -12.73 -4.47 -8.67
C PRO A 154 -11.70 -3.59 -7.95
N VAL A 155 -11.49 -2.38 -8.45
CA VAL A 155 -10.54 -1.41 -7.88
C VAL A 155 -11.28 -0.12 -7.55
N LEU A 156 -11.26 0.25 -6.28
CA LEU A 156 -11.73 1.55 -5.81
C LEU A 156 -10.54 2.50 -5.73
N VAL A 157 -10.52 3.48 -6.61
CA VAL A 157 -9.51 4.54 -6.62
C VAL A 157 -10.12 5.79 -6.00
N VAL A 158 -9.55 6.22 -4.88
CA VAL A 158 -10.08 7.33 -4.07
C VAL A 158 -9.28 8.59 -4.34
N PRO A 159 -9.86 9.64 -4.94
CA PRO A 159 -9.21 10.93 -5.10
C PRO A 159 -9.21 11.71 -3.78
N LEU A 160 -8.23 12.62 -3.60
CA LEU A 160 -8.31 13.59 -2.51
C LEU A 160 -9.52 14.51 -2.70
N PRO A 161 -10.23 14.85 -1.62
CA PRO A 161 -11.32 15.81 -1.71
C PRO A 161 -10.76 17.18 -2.15
N GLN A 162 -11.49 17.83 -3.04
CA GLN A 162 -11.21 19.24 -3.36
C GLN A 162 -11.58 20.07 -2.11
N LYS A 163 -10.64 20.92 -1.68
CA LYS A 163 -10.92 21.92 -0.64
C LYS A 163 -11.72 23.07 -1.20
#